data_260d11a1cd9fb4fef27fcc4acf95f3ce
#
_entry.id   260d11a1cd9fb4fef27fcc4acf95f3ce
#
_cell.length_a   1.000
_cell.length_b   1.000
_cell.length_c   1.000
_cell.angle_alpha   90.00
_cell.angle_beta   90.00
_cell.angle_gamma   90.00
#
_symmetry.space_group_name_H-M   'P 1'
#
loop_
_entity.id
_entity.type
_entity.pdbx_description
1 polymer ?
#
loop_
_entity_poly.entity_id
_entity_poly.type
_entity_poly.pdbx_seq_one_letter_code
_entity_poly.pdbx_strand_id
1 'polypeptide(L)'
;MIPKNLIKLFLIAFLSSFLFSVETTSNFKGIVTDLSGNALEDAEITIVNNSTNKSSTTSSNESGAFVLTNLAVGGPYTVTVTSSVGSQIYQDVFLNLGQTLSLNVVLSDFESLVVTGEQLAQAQVALGPNKVFNAEDLDAAVAYDKDIKEVLAEDPRLYVDITSSSAYRGLQCNGQNPRYNTFSIDGIPMNDGFGLNSNGYPTNRLPFSFDSIKQVSAEFAPFDVKYGGFSACVINAVTKSGTNEISGSAYYEYAGDDLVGTEIDGVKGNMVPFEENKYGFTLGGPIVQDKAFFFISLERYDDVDVDPFGPQGSGAPSELDFLSAADFDRIVDIAKNKYGFDPGSIGGALDSYDNKFLAKFDVEADENNSLSITFNYNDGFNNQASDSSPSEFEFSKHFYERGHEMLALNLELYSQISNNLSSEL
;
A
#
# COMPACT_ATOMS: atom_id res chain seq x y z
N MET A 1 -18.45 -35.09 -13.49
CA MET A 1 -19.32 -34.23 -14.32
C MET A 1 -19.84 -33.13 -13.40
N ILE A 2 -19.28 -31.92 -13.51
CA ILE A 2 -19.70 -30.77 -12.69
C ILE A 2 -21.09 -30.34 -13.17
N PRO A 3 -22.08 -30.19 -12.29
CA PRO A 3 -23.45 -29.87 -12.71
C PRO A 3 -23.47 -28.48 -13.37
N LYS A 4 -24.12 -28.38 -14.54
CA LYS A 4 -24.23 -27.14 -15.34
C LYS A 4 -24.74 -25.93 -14.52
N ASN A 5 -25.49 -26.17 -13.46
CA ASN A 5 -25.97 -25.12 -12.57
C ASN A 5 -24.88 -24.58 -11.64
N LEU A 6 -23.86 -25.37 -11.28
CA LEU A 6 -22.72 -24.95 -10.49
C LEU A 6 -21.79 -24.01 -11.32
N ILE A 7 -21.63 -24.34 -12.61
CA ILE A 7 -20.87 -23.50 -13.57
C ILE A 7 -21.60 -22.17 -13.78
N LYS A 8 -22.93 -22.15 -13.88
CA LYS A 8 -23.71 -20.92 -13.97
C LYS A 8 -23.64 -20.09 -12.69
N LEU A 9 -23.68 -20.73 -11.52
CA LEU A 9 -23.55 -20.04 -10.22
C LEU A 9 -22.16 -19.44 -10.06
N PHE A 10 -21.12 -20.19 -10.51
CA PHE A 10 -19.73 -19.70 -10.51
C PHE A 10 -19.54 -18.54 -11.49
N LEU A 11 -20.17 -18.60 -12.68
CA LEU A 11 -20.13 -17.51 -13.66
C LEU A 11 -20.87 -16.25 -13.15
N ILE A 12 -22.01 -16.41 -12.47
CA ILE A 12 -22.78 -15.30 -11.90
C ILE A 12 -22.03 -14.70 -10.70
N ALA A 13 -21.44 -15.53 -9.83
CA ALA A 13 -20.59 -15.07 -8.73
C ALA A 13 -19.33 -14.35 -9.25
N PHE A 14 -18.76 -14.84 -10.35
CA PHE A 14 -17.62 -14.20 -11.03
C PHE A 14 -18.02 -12.87 -11.68
N LEU A 15 -19.18 -12.76 -12.33
CA LEU A 15 -19.68 -11.51 -12.90
C LEU A 15 -20.06 -10.45 -11.85
N SER A 16 -20.42 -10.83 -10.63
CA SER A 16 -20.76 -9.88 -9.56
C SER A 16 -19.53 -9.26 -8.87
N SER A 17 -18.33 -9.80 -9.08
CA SER A 17 -17.07 -9.29 -8.55
C SER A 17 -16.53 -8.09 -9.36
N PHE A 18 -17.09 -7.79 -10.52
CA PHE A 18 -16.62 -6.74 -11.44
C PHE A 18 -17.02 -5.30 -11.06
N LEU A 19 -17.60 -5.07 -9.90
CA LEU A 19 -18.19 -3.75 -9.62
C LEU A 19 -17.26 -2.73 -8.95
N PHE A 20 -16.05 -3.10 -8.54
CA PHE A 20 -15.13 -2.18 -7.83
C PHE A 20 -13.66 -2.55 -8.08
N SER A 21 -13.19 -2.50 -9.32
CA SER A 21 -11.76 -2.58 -9.59
C SER A 21 -11.16 -1.18 -9.55
N VAL A 22 -10.19 -0.97 -8.67
CA VAL A 22 -9.36 0.25 -8.66
C VAL A 22 -8.20 0.00 -9.63
N GLU A 23 -7.79 1.03 -10.38
CA GLU A 23 -6.75 0.93 -11.40
C GLU A 23 -5.40 0.47 -10.83
N THR A 24 -4.81 -0.56 -11.42
CA THR A 24 -3.49 -1.11 -11.03
C THR A 24 -2.42 -0.84 -12.09
N THR A 25 -2.83 -0.23 -13.20
CA THR A 25 -2.03 0.01 -14.40
C THR A 25 -1.93 1.49 -14.75
N SER A 26 -1.20 1.78 -15.82
CA SER A 26 -1.09 3.08 -16.46
C SER A 26 -1.41 2.96 -17.95
N ASN A 27 -1.68 4.10 -18.57
CA ASN A 27 -1.95 4.18 -20.00
C ASN A 27 -0.95 5.11 -20.71
N PHE A 28 -0.72 4.89 -22.00
CA PHE A 28 0.10 5.72 -22.84
C PHE A 28 -0.67 6.08 -24.11
N LYS A 29 -0.80 7.38 -24.40
CA LYS A 29 -1.48 7.87 -25.59
C LYS A 29 -0.76 9.06 -26.21
N GLY A 30 -1.10 9.39 -27.44
CA GLY A 30 -0.55 10.57 -28.08
C GLY A 30 -0.99 10.74 -29.52
N ILE A 31 -0.32 11.68 -30.19
CA ILE A 31 -0.50 11.97 -31.60
C ILE A 31 0.87 11.99 -32.25
N VAL A 32 1.00 11.34 -33.43
CA VAL A 32 2.21 11.35 -34.24
C VAL A 32 1.97 12.25 -35.48
N THR A 33 2.88 13.22 -35.67
CA THR A 33 2.82 14.18 -36.77
C THR A 33 4.17 14.29 -37.46
N ASP A 34 4.18 14.84 -38.69
CA ASP A 34 5.38 15.32 -39.35
C ASP A 34 5.75 16.74 -38.90
N LEU A 35 6.88 17.27 -39.37
CA LEU A 35 7.33 18.65 -39.08
C LEU A 35 6.35 19.74 -39.59
N SER A 36 5.48 19.42 -40.52
CA SER A 36 4.46 20.33 -41.07
C SER A 36 3.16 20.29 -40.26
N GLY A 37 3.07 19.41 -39.24
CA GLY A 37 1.89 19.19 -38.41
C GLY A 37 0.85 18.26 -39.03
N ASN A 38 1.17 17.56 -40.13
CA ASN A 38 0.26 16.58 -40.73
C ASN A 38 0.29 15.30 -39.88
N ALA A 39 -0.88 14.69 -39.65
CA ALA A 39 -1.01 13.41 -38.96
C ALA A 39 -0.31 12.30 -39.74
N LEU A 40 0.41 11.44 -39.05
CA LEU A 40 1.03 10.25 -39.59
C LEU A 40 0.21 9.02 -39.22
N GLU A 41 -0.46 8.44 -40.19
CA GLU A 41 -1.17 7.17 -40.09
C GLU A 41 -0.19 6.01 -40.14
N ASP A 42 -0.53 4.89 -39.51
CA ASP A 42 0.26 3.64 -39.45
C ASP A 42 1.69 3.84 -38.91
N ALA A 43 1.94 4.89 -38.12
CA ALA A 43 3.18 4.96 -37.35
C ALA A 43 3.15 3.88 -36.26
N GLU A 44 4.21 3.08 -36.17
CA GLU A 44 4.35 2.03 -35.17
C GLU A 44 4.89 2.62 -33.88
N ILE A 45 4.21 2.35 -32.78
CA ILE A 45 4.57 2.75 -31.43
C ILE A 45 4.84 1.48 -30.60
N THR A 46 6.09 1.29 -30.22
CA THR A 46 6.52 0.17 -29.38
C THR A 46 7.01 0.69 -28.04
N ILE A 47 6.50 0.12 -26.94
CA ILE A 47 6.96 0.39 -25.57
C ILE A 47 7.51 -0.90 -24.96
N VAL A 48 8.74 -0.87 -24.46
CA VAL A 48 9.43 -2.01 -23.85
C VAL A 48 9.73 -1.70 -22.39
N ASN A 49 9.28 -2.55 -21.49
CA ASN A 49 9.70 -2.52 -20.09
C ASN A 49 11.12 -3.10 -19.97
N ASN A 50 12.10 -2.27 -19.64
CA ASN A 50 13.51 -2.68 -19.64
C ASN A 50 13.83 -3.70 -18.53
N SER A 51 12.99 -3.78 -17.48
CA SER A 51 13.20 -4.71 -16.36
C SER A 51 12.69 -6.12 -16.63
N THR A 52 11.69 -6.27 -17.53
CA THR A 52 11.05 -7.56 -17.85
C THR A 52 11.18 -7.95 -19.31
N ASN A 53 11.65 -7.03 -20.17
CA ASN A 53 11.67 -7.11 -21.64
C ASN A 53 10.28 -7.29 -22.27
N LYS A 54 9.19 -7.07 -21.52
CA LYS A 54 7.85 -7.06 -22.08
C LYS A 54 7.70 -5.91 -23.06
N SER A 55 7.28 -6.25 -24.29
CA SER A 55 6.97 -5.30 -25.35
C SER A 55 5.46 -5.20 -25.57
N SER A 56 4.97 -3.99 -25.77
CA SER A 56 3.59 -3.73 -26.23
C SER A 56 3.66 -2.79 -27.43
N THR A 57 2.90 -3.09 -28.49
CA THR A 57 2.94 -2.35 -29.74
C THR A 57 1.54 -1.93 -30.17
N THR A 58 1.41 -0.74 -30.75
CA THR A 58 0.19 -0.24 -31.39
C THR A 58 0.56 0.59 -32.63
N SER A 59 -0.44 0.97 -33.43
CA SER A 59 -0.26 1.87 -34.57
C SER A 59 -1.13 3.10 -34.42
N SER A 60 -0.68 4.22 -35.01
CA SER A 60 -1.49 5.43 -35.10
C SER A 60 -2.58 5.29 -36.14
N ASN A 61 -3.73 5.93 -35.92
CA ASN A 61 -4.86 5.97 -36.86
C ASN A 61 -4.75 7.13 -37.87
N GLU A 62 -5.78 7.31 -38.71
CA GLU A 62 -5.85 8.39 -39.71
C GLU A 62 -5.63 9.81 -39.15
N SER A 63 -5.92 10.04 -37.88
CA SER A 63 -5.65 11.32 -37.20
C SER A 63 -4.28 11.37 -36.50
N GLY A 64 -3.43 10.37 -36.71
CA GLY A 64 -2.14 10.22 -36.02
C GLY A 64 -2.25 9.78 -34.58
N ALA A 65 -3.45 9.56 -34.04
CA ALA A 65 -3.66 9.23 -32.64
C ALA A 65 -3.39 7.76 -32.38
N PHE A 66 -2.79 7.47 -31.20
CA PHE A 66 -2.53 6.13 -30.70
C PHE A 66 -2.87 6.02 -29.23
N VAL A 67 -3.09 4.80 -28.76
CA VAL A 67 -3.29 4.46 -27.36
C VAL A 67 -2.74 3.07 -27.05
N LEU A 68 -2.06 2.94 -25.92
CA LEU A 68 -1.69 1.70 -25.27
C LEU A 68 -2.24 1.72 -23.85
N THR A 69 -2.89 0.66 -23.43
CA THR A 69 -3.54 0.52 -22.12
C THR A 69 -2.94 -0.65 -21.35
N ASN A 70 -3.27 -0.74 -20.05
CA ASN A 70 -2.86 -1.86 -19.18
C ASN A 70 -1.33 -2.03 -19.09
N LEU A 71 -0.60 -0.92 -19.07
CA LEU A 71 0.85 -0.93 -18.90
C LEU A 71 1.18 -0.99 -17.40
N ALA A 72 2.11 -1.86 -17.02
CA ALA A 72 2.57 -1.96 -15.64
C ALA A 72 3.15 -0.61 -15.17
N VAL A 73 2.81 -0.16 -13.97
CA VAL A 73 3.33 1.08 -13.40
C VAL A 73 4.83 0.98 -13.09
N GLY A 74 5.51 2.12 -12.98
CA GLY A 74 6.95 2.23 -12.79
C GLY A 74 7.70 2.22 -14.12
N GLY A 75 8.83 1.56 -14.19
CA GLY A 75 9.74 1.54 -15.32
C GLY A 75 11.11 1.03 -14.90
N PRO A 76 12.20 1.37 -15.62
CA PRO A 76 12.21 2.23 -16.80
C PRO A 76 11.66 1.56 -18.06
N TYR A 77 11.05 2.34 -18.92
CA TYR A 77 10.60 1.93 -20.26
C TYR A 77 11.41 2.60 -21.35
N THR A 78 11.53 1.91 -22.48
CA THR A 78 11.98 2.49 -23.75
C THR A 78 10.79 2.56 -24.70
N VAL A 79 10.48 3.76 -25.20
CA VAL A 79 9.43 3.99 -26.19
C VAL A 79 10.07 4.30 -27.54
N THR A 80 9.70 3.56 -28.57
CA THR A 80 10.13 3.78 -29.95
C THR A 80 8.92 4.09 -30.81
N VAL A 81 8.98 5.19 -31.54
CA VAL A 81 7.95 5.60 -32.52
C VAL A 81 8.59 5.65 -33.89
N THR A 82 8.07 4.86 -34.84
CA THR A 82 8.64 4.72 -36.17
C THR A 82 7.58 4.89 -37.24
N SER A 83 7.90 5.61 -38.29
CA SER A 83 7.07 5.73 -39.50
C SER A 83 7.95 5.77 -40.76
N SER A 84 7.33 5.91 -41.94
CA SER A 84 8.04 6.13 -43.18
C SER A 84 8.83 7.46 -43.23
N VAL A 85 8.53 8.40 -42.34
CA VAL A 85 9.17 9.74 -42.25
C VAL A 85 10.42 9.71 -41.38
N GLY A 86 10.48 8.83 -40.33
CA GLY A 86 11.60 8.78 -39.42
C GLY A 86 11.29 7.98 -38.14
N SER A 87 12.21 8.03 -37.20
CA SER A 87 12.07 7.32 -35.89
C SER A 87 12.49 8.21 -34.76
N GLN A 88 11.83 8.07 -33.60
CA GLN A 88 12.18 8.74 -32.35
C GLN A 88 12.16 7.74 -31.19
N ILE A 89 13.14 7.85 -30.29
CA ILE A 89 13.29 6.97 -29.13
C ILE A 89 13.27 7.82 -27.86
N TYR A 90 12.46 7.38 -26.89
CA TYR A 90 12.42 7.93 -25.53
C TYR A 90 12.92 6.86 -24.57
N GLN A 91 13.92 7.18 -23.77
CA GLN A 91 14.51 6.28 -22.78
C GLN A 91 14.15 6.73 -21.38
N ASP A 92 14.24 5.80 -20.40
CA ASP A 92 14.01 6.04 -18.98
C ASP A 92 12.60 6.65 -18.71
N VAL A 93 11.60 6.16 -19.43
CA VAL A 93 10.21 6.56 -19.26
C VAL A 93 9.63 5.81 -18.06
N PHE A 94 9.00 6.53 -17.14
CA PHE A 94 8.29 5.96 -15.99
C PHE A 94 6.80 6.23 -16.10
N LEU A 95 5.99 5.25 -15.74
CA LEU A 95 4.54 5.31 -15.79
C LEU A 95 3.96 5.36 -14.38
N ASN A 96 3.08 6.31 -14.11
CA ASN A 96 2.48 6.53 -12.81
C ASN A 96 1.12 5.86 -12.68
N LEU A 97 0.86 5.33 -11.51
CA LEU A 97 -0.40 4.69 -11.14
C LEU A 97 -1.59 5.66 -11.29
N GLY A 98 -2.65 5.21 -11.94
CA GLY A 98 -3.85 6.00 -12.15
C GLY A 98 -3.69 7.21 -13.10
N GLN A 99 -2.54 7.33 -13.79
CA GLN A 99 -2.27 8.42 -14.73
C GLN A 99 -2.13 7.89 -16.16
N THR A 100 -2.32 8.79 -17.12
CA THR A 100 -2.06 8.52 -18.53
C THR A 100 -0.88 9.35 -18.98
N LEU A 101 0.17 8.72 -19.49
CA LEU A 101 1.24 9.42 -20.19
C LEU A 101 0.69 9.91 -21.55
N SER A 102 0.73 11.22 -21.77
CA SER A 102 0.27 11.82 -23.02
C SER A 102 1.44 12.47 -23.75
N LEU A 103 1.78 11.98 -24.95
CA LEU A 103 2.94 12.40 -25.70
C LEU A 103 2.59 12.73 -27.13
N ASN A 104 2.90 13.95 -27.56
CA ASN A 104 2.83 14.34 -28.96
C ASN A 104 4.22 14.17 -29.60
N VAL A 105 4.30 13.32 -30.61
CA VAL A 105 5.55 12.94 -31.26
C VAL A 105 5.61 13.62 -32.64
N VAL A 106 6.69 14.34 -32.89
CA VAL A 106 6.94 14.97 -34.20
C VAL A 106 8.11 14.24 -34.84
N LEU A 107 7.85 13.51 -35.93
CA LEU A 107 8.87 12.77 -36.67
C LEU A 107 9.45 13.61 -37.82
N SER A 108 10.74 13.41 -38.08
CA SER A 108 11.47 14.07 -39.15
C SER A 108 12.47 13.12 -39.81
N ASP A 109 12.88 13.43 -41.05
CA ASP A 109 13.87 12.66 -41.82
C ASP A 109 15.30 12.69 -41.23
N PHE A 110 15.49 13.36 -40.08
CA PHE A 110 16.77 13.40 -39.38
C PHE A 110 16.94 12.20 -38.48
N GLU A 111 18.19 11.78 -38.23
CA GLU A 111 18.56 10.67 -37.35
C GLU A 111 17.80 10.72 -36.01
N SER A 112 17.47 9.54 -35.48
CA SER A 112 16.68 9.36 -34.29
C SER A 112 17.18 10.24 -33.13
N LEU A 113 16.32 11.12 -32.62
CA LEU A 113 16.59 11.90 -31.42
C LEU A 113 16.28 11.03 -30.20
N VAL A 114 17.25 10.88 -29.30
CA VAL A 114 17.03 10.23 -28.01
C VAL A 114 16.64 11.29 -26.99
N VAL A 115 15.46 11.15 -26.39
CA VAL A 115 14.93 12.03 -25.35
C VAL A 115 14.89 11.23 -24.04
N THR A 116 15.38 11.80 -22.93
CA THR A 116 15.33 11.16 -21.61
C THR A 116 14.01 11.40 -20.89
N GLY A 117 13.58 10.44 -20.06
CA GLY A 117 12.28 10.42 -19.39
C GLY A 117 12.00 11.58 -18.43
N GLU A 118 13.04 12.24 -17.89
CA GLU A 118 12.85 13.43 -17.03
C GLU A 118 12.04 14.54 -17.71
N GLN A 119 12.17 14.68 -19.02
CA GLN A 119 11.43 15.67 -19.81
C GLN A 119 9.95 15.29 -19.99
N LEU A 120 9.59 14.02 -19.76
CA LEU A 120 8.24 13.50 -19.92
C LEU A 120 7.43 13.45 -18.61
N ALA A 121 8.04 13.72 -17.47
CA ALA A 121 7.34 13.70 -16.18
C ALA A 121 6.12 14.63 -16.13
N GLN A 122 6.17 15.76 -16.85
CA GLN A 122 5.06 16.72 -16.94
C GLN A 122 3.96 16.29 -17.95
N ALA A 123 4.19 15.24 -18.75
CA ALA A 123 3.21 14.71 -19.71
C ALA A 123 2.21 13.73 -19.07
N GLN A 124 2.35 13.43 -17.78
CA GLN A 124 1.44 12.55 -17.04
C GLN A 124 0.16 13.30 -16.65
N VAL A 125 -0.99 12.76 -17.03
CA VAL A 125 -2.30 13.41 -16.82
C VAL A 125 -3.21 12.50 -16.03
N ALA A 126 -3.70 13.00 -14.89
CA ALA A 126 -4.72 12.36 -14.07
C ALA A 126 -6.12 12.89 -14.37
N LEU A 127 -7.14 12.11 -14.09
CA LEU A 127 -8.56 12.50 -14.18
C LEU A 127 -9.03 13.14 -12.86
N GLY A 128 -8.32 14.13 -12.37
CA GLY A 128 -8.63 14.82 -11.13
C GLY A 128 -7.39 15.17 -10.32
N PRO A 129 -7.52 15.90 -9.21
CA PRO A 129 -6.40 16.21 -8.34
C PRO A 129 -5.91 14.92 -7.66
N ASN A 130 -4.67 14.56 -7.91
CA ASN A 130 -4.01 13.40 -7.32
C ASN A 130 -2.58 13.74 -6.87
N LYS A 131 -1.97 12.80 -6.15
CA LYS A 131 -0.53 12.74 -5.89
C LYS A 131 -0.12 11.28 -6.00
N VAL A 132 0.95 11.02 -6.73
CA VAL A 132 1.59 9.72 -6.80
C VAL A 132 2.91 9.78 -6.07
N PHE A 133 3.19 8.77 -5.27
CA PHE A 133 4.46 8.49 -4.62
C PHE A 133 5.05 7.26 -5.31
N ASN A 134 6.13 7.44 -6.03
CA ASN A 134 6.82 6.38 -6.75
C ASN A 134 7.83 5.65 -5.83
N ALA A 135 8.55 4.67 -6.37
CA ALA A 135 9.51 3.88 -5.58
C ALA A 135 10.63 4.75 -4.99
N GLU A 136 11.08 5.79 -5.70
CA GLU A 136 12.12 6.72 -5.23
C GLU A 136 11.61 7.60 -4.07
N ASP A 137 10.36 8.10 -4.16
CA ASP A 137 9.71 8.83 -3.08
C ASP A 137 9.56 7.96 -1.84
N LEU A 138 9.16 6.68 -2.01
CA LEU A 138 8.99 5.72 -0.91
C LEU A 138 10.33 5.34 -0.26
N ASP A 139 11.38 5.13 -1.04
CA ASP A 139 12.71 4.78 -0.55
C ASP A 139 13.41 5.97 0.15
N ALA A 140 13.11 7.20 -0.28
CA ALA A 140 13.65 8.43 0.32
C ALA A 140 12.90 8.86 1.59
N ALA A 141 11.67 8.40 1.76
CA ALA A 141 10.83 8.80 2.89
C ALA A 141 11.32 8.20 4.21
N VAL A 142 11.24 8.98 5.27
CA VAL A 142 11.50 8.52 6.64
C VAL A 142 10.19 8.03 7.23
N ALA A 143 9.95 6.73 7.16
CA ALA A 143 8.77 6.07 7.74
C ALA A 143 9.21 5.24 8.96
N TYR A 144 9.09 5.80 10.16
CA TYR A 144 9.53 5.16 11.41
C TYR A 144 8.74 3.89 11.73
N ASP A 145 7.44 3.89 11.46
CA ASP A 145 6.57 2.74 11.70
C ASP A 145 6.46 1.81 10.49
N LYS A 146 7.20 2.10 9.40
CA LYS A 146 7.02 1.39 8.11
C LYS A 146 5.55 1.40 7.67
N ASP A 147 4.87 2.53 7.87
CA ASP A 147 3.49 2.74 7.46
C ASP A 147 3.43 3.77 6.32
N ILE A 148 2.76 3.42 5.25
CA ILE A 148 2.54 4.28 4.09
C ILE A 148 1.90 5.63 4.43
N LYS A 149 1.11 5.69 5.51
CA LYS A 149 0.48 6.93 5.97
C LYS A 149 1.48 8.01 6.30
N GLU A 150 2.67 7.66 6.79
CA GLU A 150 3.74 8.61 7.10
C GLU A 150 4.27 9.29 5.84
N VAL A 151 4.42 8.52 4.75
CA VAL A 151 4.83 9.06 3.45
C VAL A 151 3.71 9.90 2.83
N LEU A 152 2.49 9.41 2.88
CA LEU A 152 1.33 10.14 2.36
C LEU A 152 1.11 11.48 3.06
N ALA A 153 1.46 11.59 4.35
CA ALA A 153 1.36 12.82 5.13
C ALA A 153 2.35 13.93 4.69
N GLU A 154 3.28 13.66 3.77
CA GLU A 154 4.08 14.69 3.11
C GLU A 154 3.22 15.62 2.21
N ASP A 155 2.07 15.14 1.74
CA ASP A 155 1.10 15.97 1.04
C ASP A 155 0.22 16.72 2.07
N PRO A 156 0.15 18.07 2.06
CA PRO A 156 -0.56 18.85 3.07
C PRO A 156 -2.08 18.62 3.10
N ARG A 157 -2.65 17.93 2.12
CA ARG A 157 -4.07 17.53 2.10
C ARG A 157 -4.32 16.26 2.90
N LEU A 158 -3.26 15.54 3.28
CA LEU A 158 -3.29 14.29 4.03
C LEU A 158 -2.67 14.52 5.41
N TYR A 159 -3.39 14.16 6.46
CA TYR A 159 -2.94 14.36 7.83
C TYR A 159 -3.01 13.06 8.62
N VAL A 160 -1.98 12.78 9.38
CA VAL A 160 -1.91 11.66 10.32
C VAL A 160 -1.71 12.21 11.72
N ASP A 161 -2.55 11.81 12.67
CA ASP A 161 -2.37 12.16 14.07
C ASP A 161 -1.23 11.32 14.68
N ILE A 162 -0.05 11.92 14.74
CA ILE A 162 1.15 11.28 15.29
C ILE A 162 1.14 11.19 16.83
N THR A 163 0.17 11.81 17.51
CA THR A 163 0.06 11.74 18.97
C THR A 163 -0.61 10.44 19.44
N SER A 164 -1.34 9.77 18.56
CA SER A 164 -1.90 8.45 18.80
C SER A 164 -0.85 7.36 18.58
N SER A 165 -0.98 6.20 19.22
CA SER A 165 -0.13 5.05 18.92
C SER A 165 -0.31 4.61 17.45
N SER A 166 0.72 3.97 16.87
CA SER A 166 0.73 3.61 15.44
C SER A 166 -0.47 2.79 15.01
N ALA A 167 -0.95 1.88 15.87
CA ALA A 167 -2.13 1.04 15.62
C ALA A 167 -3.46 1.83 15.49
N TYR A 168 -3.50 3.07 15.98
CA TYR A 168 -4.71 3.91 15.95
C TYR A 168 -4.63 5.09 14.98
N ARG A 169 -3.47 5.33 14.39
CA ARG A 169 -3.25 6.44 13.46
C ARG A 169 -4.07 6.26 12.19
N GLY A 170 -5.11 7.06 12.02
CA GLY A 170 -5.90 7.12 10.79
C GLY A 170 -5.40 8.22 9.86
N LEU A 171 -5.41 7.96 8.55
CA LEU A 171 -5.11 8.97 7.53
C LEU A 171 -6.36 9.81 7.27
N GLN A 172 -6.31 11.09 7.62
CA GLN A 172 -7.36 12.05 7.31
C GLN A 172 -7.08 12.71 5.96
N CYS A 173 -8.03 12.63 5.05
CA CYS A 173 -7.96 13.31 3.77
C CYS A 173 -8.85 14.56 3.79
N ASN A 174 -8.27 15.73 3.49
CA ASN A 174 -8.97 17.01 3.52
C ASN A 174 -9.73 17.25 4.85
N GLY A 175 -9.20 16.75 5.98
CA GLY A 175 -9.83 16.85 7.30
C GLY A 175 -11.03 15.93 7.53
N GLN A 176 -11.31 14.99 6.62
CA GLN A 176 -12.39 14.02 6.77
C GLN A 176 -11.97 12.84 7.66
N ASN A 177 -12.98 12.14 8.22
CA ASN A 177 -12.72 10.95 9.02
C ASN A 177 -12.01 9.86 8.18
N PRO A 178 -10.97 9.20 8.69
CA PRO A 178 -10.21 8.15 7.99
C PRO A 178 -11.08 7.03 7.42
N ARG A 179 -12.19 6.69 8.06
CA ARG A 179 -13.14 5.66 7.61
C ARG A 179 -13.87 6.00 6.30
N TYR A 180 -13.78 7.24 5.84
CA TYR A 180 -14.40 7.68 4.58
C TYR A 180 -13.45 7.60 3.39
N ASN A 181 -12.19 7.25 3.62
CA ASN A 181 -11.27 6.88 2.56
C ASN A 181 -11.59 5.48 2.04
N THR A 182 -11.33 5.24 0.77
CA THR A 182 -11.10 3.89 0.26
C THR A 182 -9.61 3.66 0.19
N PHE A 183 -9.19 2.54 0.75
CA PHE A 183 -7.83 2.05 0.65
C PHE A 183 -7.82 0.73 -0.12
N SER A 184 -6.97 0.61 -1.13
CA SER A 184 -6.85 -0.60 -1.95
C SER A 184 -5.40 -0.98 -2.20
N ILE A 185 -5.18 -2.26 -2.43
CA ILE A 185 -3.88 -2.82 -2.82
C ILE A 185 -4.08 -3.79 -3.97
N ASP A 186 -3.29 -3.63 -5.04
CA ASP A 186 -3.45 -4.41 -6.26
C ASP A 186 -4.94 -4.57 -6.63
N GLY A 187 -5.70 -3.45 -6.60
CA GLY A 187 -7.14 -3.42 -6.88
C GLY A 187 -8.07 -3.99 -5.80
N ILE A 188 -7.56 -4.64 -4.74
CA ILE A 188 -8.38 -5.21 -3.66
C ILE A 188 -8.68 -4.14 -2.61
N PRO A 189 -9.95 -3.85 -2.27
CA PRO A 189 -10.29 -2.98 -1.16
C PRO A 189 -9.80 -3.53 0.19
N MET A 190 -9.07 -2.71 0.93
CA MET A 190 -8.50 -3.02 2.25
C MET A 190 -9.08 -2.08 3.32
N ASN A 191 -10.40 -1.93 3.33
CA ASN A 191 -11.10 -1.13 4.32
C ASN A 191 -11.64 -2.00 5.46
N ASP A 192 -11.65 -1.43 6.67
CA ASP A 192 -12.37 -2.03 7.80
C ASP A 192 -13.89 -1.95 7.58
N GLY A 193 -14.47 -3.02 7.08
CA GLY A 193 -15.91 -3.12 6.80
C GLY A 193 -16.80 -3.11 8.05
N PHE A 194 -16.24 -3.35 9.23
CA PHE A 194 -16.97 -3.35 10.51
C PHE A 194 -16.81 -2.03 11.29
N GLY A 195 -15.83 -1.19 10.93
CA GLY A 195 -15.52 0.06 11.63
C GLY A 195 -14.92 -0.14 13.01
N LEU A 196 -14.24 -1.25 13.26
CA LEU A 196 -13.62 -1.58 14.55
C LEU A 196 -12.26 -0.90 14.72
N ASN A 197 -11.54 -0.65 13.62
CA ASN A 197 -10.22 -0.04 13.63
C ASN A 197 -10.30 1.46 13.28
N SER A 198 -9.74 2.31 14.13
CA SER A 198 -9.67 3.75 13.88
C SER A 198 -8.68 4.11 12.77
N ASN A 199 -7.69 3.25 12.50
CA ASN A 199 -6.73 3.41 11.40
C ASN A 199 -7.34 3.23 10.00
N GLY A 200 -8.55 2.67 9.90
CA GLY A 200 -9.26 2.43 8.64
C GLY A 200 -8.90 1.09 7.95
N TYR A 201 -7.90 0.35 8.45
CA TYR A 201 -7.50 -0.95 7.93
C TYR A 201 -8.31 -2.11 8.53
N PRO A 202 -8.43 -3.26 7.86
CA PRO A 202 -9.05 -4.46 8.43
C PRO A 202 -8.18 -5.12 9.52
N THR A 203 -6.94 -4.68 9.66
CA THR A 203 -5.89 -5.18 10.55
C THR A 203 -5.45 -4.11 11.53
N ASN A 204 -4.75 -4.48 12.60
CA ASN A 204 -4.28 -3.54 13.61
C ASN A 204 -3.19 -2.58 13.06
N ARG A 205 -2.41 -3.03 12.07
CA ARG A 205 -1.37 -2.27 11.38
C ARG A 205 -1.61 -2.32 9.86
N LEU A 206 -0.71 -1.75 9.06
CA LEU A 206 -0.75 -1.84 7.60
C LEU A 206 -0.82 -3.33 7.17
N PRO A 207 -1.79 -3.76 6.34
CA PRO A 207 -2.03 -5.17 6.06
C PRO A 207 -0.99 -5.87 5.15
N PHE A 208 0.08 -5.20 4.78
CA PHE A 208 1.19 -5.71 3.97
C PHE A 208 2.47 -4.97 4.35
N SER A 209 3.63 -5.51 3.97
CA SER A 209 4.93 -4.88 4.23
C SER A 209 5.08 -3.59 3.43
N PHE A 210 5.58 -2.54 4.07
CA PHE A 210 5.93 -1.28 3.42
C PHE A 210 6.91 -1.52 2.26
N ASP A 211 7.92 -2.37 2.47
CA ASP A 211 8.95 -2.68 1.47
C ASP A 211 8.41 -3.47 0.26
N SER A 212 7.17 -3.97 0.34
CA SER A 212 6.50 -4.61 -0.80
C SER A 212 5.84 -3.63 -1.78
N ILE A 213 5.75 -2.34 -1.43
CA ILE A 213 5.04 -1.35 -2.23
C ILE A 213 5.93 -0.84 -3.36
N LYS A 214 5.37 -0.72 -4.56
CA LYS A 214 6.01 -0.16 -5.74
C LYS A 214 5.64 1.30 -5.96
N GLN A 215 4.34 1.59 -5.90
CA GLN A 215 3.80 2.95 -6.02
C GLN A 215 2.52 3.09 -5.20
N VAL A 216 2.23 4.32 -4.81
CA VAL A 216 0.96 4.69 -4.17
C VAL A 216 0.41 5.95 -4.82
N SER A 217 -0.88 5.95 -5.11
CA SER A 217 -1.61 7.15 -5.49
C SER A 217 -2.61 7.56 -4.41
N ALA A 218 -2.75 8.85 -4.21
CA ALA A 218 -3.82 9.46 -3.44
C ALA A 218 -4.68 10.30 -4.38
N GLU A 219 -5.92 9.85 -4.61
CA GLU A 219 -6.89 10.52 -5.46
C GLU A 219 -7.85 11.33 -4.58
N PHE A 220 -7.80 12.66 -4.68
CA PHE A 220 -8.56 13.56 -3.79
C PHE A 220 -9.99 13.82 -4.25
N ALA A 221 -10.25 13.71 -5.53
CA ALA A 221 -11.58 13.84 -6.12
C ALA A 221 -11.59 13.16 -7.50
N PRO A 222 -11.51 11.83 -7.55
CA PRO A 222 -11.54 11.12 -8.82
C PRO A 222 -12.93 11.23 -9.46
N PHE A 223 -12.97 11.58 -10.75
CA PHE A 223 -14.21 11.73 -11.52
C PHE A 223 -14.53 10.50 -12.39
N ASP A 224 -13.69 9.49 -12.38
CA ASP A 224 -13.90 8.27 -13.15
C ASP A 224 -14.92 7.36 -12.44
N VAL A 225 -15.80 6.72 -13.22
CA VAL A 225 -16.84 5.80 -12.73
C VAL A 225 -16.32 4.53 -12.08
N LYS A 226 -15.04 4.18 -12.32
CA LYS A 226 -14.36 3.04 -11.70
C LYS A 226 -14.06 3.24 -10.21
N TYR A 227 -14.01 4.49 -9.73
CA TYR A 227 -13.81 4.77 -8.32
C TYR A 227 -15.15 4.81 -7.58
N GLY A 228 -15.25 4.04 -6.51
CA GLY A 228 -16.44 3.96 -5.67
C GLY A 228 -16.11 3.72 -4.20
N GLY A 229 -17.14 3.72 -3.34
CA GLY A 229 -17.00 3.35 -1.93
C GLY A 229 -16.30 4.38 -1.03
N PHE A 230 -16.06 5.60 -1.51
CA PHE A 230 -15.39 6.67 -0.76
C PHE A 230 -16.28 7.92 -0.62
N SER A 231 -15.98 8.74 0.40
CA SER A 231 -16.51 10.09 0.57
C SER A 231 -15.40 11.11 0.84
N ALA A 232 -14.19 10.66 1.12
CA ALA A 232 -13.00 11.48 1.29
C ALA A 232 -12.01 11.27 0.13
N CYS A 233 -11.12 10.28 0.23
CA CYS A 233 -10.12 10.01 -0.79
C CYS A 233 -10.08 8.53 -1.17
N VAL A 234 -9.51 8.25 -2.34
CA VAL A 234 -9.08 6.89 -2.72
C VAL A 234 -7.56 6.84 -2.61
N ILE A 235 -7.07 5.94 -1.76
CA ILE A 235 -5.65 5.60 -1.63
C ILE A 235 -5.45 4.25 -2.30
N ASN A 236 -4.65 4.23 -3.34
CA ASN A 236 -4.40 3.02 -4.09
C ASN A 236 -2.90 2.70 -4.11
N ALA A 237 -2.55 1.50 -3.69
CA ALA A 237 -1.18 1.00 -3.69
C ALA A 237 -1.04 -0.18 -4.65
N VAL A 238 0.12 -0.28 -5.29
CA VAL A 238 0.50 -1.42 -6.13
C VAL A 238 1.79 -2.02 -5.58
N THR A 239 1.83 -3.34 -5.46
CA THR A 239 2.99 -4.07 -4.94
C THR A 239 4.07 -4.26 -6.00
N LYS A 240 5.31 -4.50 -5.52
CA LYS A 240 6.44 -4.85 -6.36
C LYS A 240 6.19 -6.20 -7.06
N SER A 241 6.77 -6.35 -8.23
CA SER A 241 6.81 -7.60 -9.01
C SER A 241 8.26 -8.02 -9.21
N GLY A 242 8.48 -9.29 -9.54
CA GLY A 242 9.79 -9.75 -9.97
C GLY A 242 10.19 -9.15 -11.33
N THR A 243 11.48 -9.18 -11.61
CA THR A 243 12.10 -8.71 -12.86
C THR A 243 13.04 -9.78 -13.40
N ASN A 244 13.74 -9.50 -14.52
CA ASN A 244 14.78 -10.39 -15.05
C ASN A 244 16.03 -10.47 -14.17
N GLU A 245 16.17 -9.57 -13.19
CA GLU A 245 17.25 -9.58 -12.22
C GLU A 245 16.72 -10.01 -10.84
N ILE A 246 17.50 -10.84 -10.14
CA ILE A 246 17.18 -11.19 -8.75
C ILE A 246 17.52 -9.98 -7.89
N SER A 247 16.55 -9.49 -7.15
CA SER A 247 16.70 -8.39 -6.21
C SER A 247 15.96 -8.68 -4.91
N GLY A 248 16.38 -8.06 -3.83
CA GLY A 248 15.76 -8.22 -2.55
C GLY A 248 16.34 -7.30 -1.49
N SER A 249 15.67 -7.24 -0.35
CA SER A 249 16.09 -6.47 0.82
C SER A 249 15.91 -7.29 2.08
N ALA A 250 16.67 -6.94 3.12
CA ALA A 250 16.44 -7.42 4.46
C ALA A 250 16.71 -6.28 5.43
N TYR A 251 15.89 -6.14 6.45
CA TYR A 251 16.08 -5.13 7.48
C TYR A 251 15.74 -5.67 8.87
N TYR A 252 16.30 -5.03 9.87
CA TYR A 252 15.95 -5.16 11.27
C TYR A 252 15.92 -3.78 11.90
N GLU A 253 14.85 -3.46 12.59
CA GLU A 253 14.66 -2.23 13.34
C GLU A 253 14.36 -2.57 14.78
N TYR A 254 14.98 -1.83 15.69
CA TYR A 254 14.78 -1.96 17.12
C TYR A 254 14.50 -0.58 17.73
N ALA A 255 13.49 -0.49 18.57
CA ALA A 255 13.25 0.63 19.45
C ALA A 255 12.98 0.12 20.86
N GLY A 256 13.48 0.82 21.87
CA GLY A 256 13.30 0.44 23.24
C GLY A 256 13.55 1.60 24.19
N ASP A 257 13.09 1.44 25.42
CA ASP A 257 13.27 2.45 26.47
C ASP A 257 14.75 2.69 26.82
N ASP A 258 15.63 1.74 26.51
CA ASP A 258 17.09 1.86 26.65
C ASP A 258 17.73 2.85 25.65
N LEU A 259 17.05 3.14 24.53
CA LEU A 259 17.46 4.11 23.50
C LEU A 259 16.85 5.49 23.70
N VAL A 260 15.92 5.65 24.64
CA VAL A 260 15.23 6.93 24.87
C VAL A 260 15.92 7.72 26.00
N GLY A 261 16.00 9.04 25.83
CA GLY A 261 16.52 9.92 26.87
C GLY A 261 15.64 9.92 28.12
N THR A 262 16.25 9.69 29.28
CA THR A 262 15.54 9.60 30.57
C THR A 262 15.46 10.93 31.33
N GLU A 263 16.03 12.02 30.78
CA GLU A 263 16.17 13.30 31.46
C GLU A 263 15.89 14.46 30.50
N ILE A 264 15.06 15.41 30.93
CA ILE A 264 14.78 16.67 30.21
C ILE A 264 15.10 17.82 31.16
N ASP A 265 15.99 18.73 30.77
CA ASP A 265 16.42 19.89 31.56
C ASP A 265 16.90 19.53 33.01
N GLY A 266 17.56 18.40 33.17
CA GLY A 266 18.06 17.94 34.48
C GLY A 266 17.00 17.25 35.34
N VAL A 267 15.79 17.07 34.85
CA VAL A 267 14.71 16.37 35.53
C VAL A 267 14.54 14.97 34.92
N LYS A 268 14.71 13.94 35.73
CA LYS A 268 14.44 12.56 35.33
C LYS A 268 12.94 12.35 35.16
N GLY A 269 12.54 11.85 33.99
CA GLY A 269 11.19 11.37 33.74
C GLY A 269 11.02 9.92 34.18
N ASN A 270 9.79 9.52 34.53
CA ASN A 270 9.45 8.11 34.68
C ASN A 270 9.23 7.54 33.27
N MET A 271 10.12 6.63 32.86
CA MET A 271 9.98 5.93 31.58
C MET A 271 9.03 4.75 31.74
N VAL A 272 8.16 4.58 30.75
CA VAL A 272 7.38 3.35 30.59
C VAL A 272 8.27 2.37 29.83
N PRO A 273 8.55 1.18 30.37
CA PRO A 273 9.31 0.16 29.64
C PRO A 273 8.58 -0.24 28.36
N PHE A 274 9.30 -0.25 27.25
CA PHE A 274 8.80 -0.77 25.98
C PHE A 274 9.95 -1.36 25.16
N GLU A 275 9.62 -2.30 24.30
CA GLU A 275 10.55 -2.92 23.36
C GLU A 275 9.82 -3.24 22.05
N GLU A 276 10.26 -2.66 20.95
CA GLU A 276 9.75 -2.93 19.61
C GLU A 276 10.83 -3.58 18.76
N ASN A 277 10.47 -4.68 18.10
CA ASN A 277 11.32 -5.38 17.14
C ASN A 277 10.56 -5.50 15.82
N LYS A 278 11.17 -5.04 14.74
CA LYS A 278 10.62 -5.17 13.40
C LYS A 278 11.69 -5.72 12.46
N TYR A 279 11.36 -6.76 11.72
CA TYR A 279 12.23 -7.31 10.72
C TYR A 279 11.46 -7.77 9.49
N GLY A 280 12.08 -7.59 8.34
CA GLY A 280 11.47 -7.93 7.09
C GLY A 280 12.48 -8.39 6.05
N PHE A 281 11.93 -9.02 5.04
CA PHE A 281 12.67 -9.58 3.93
C PHE A 281 11.84 -9.50 2.66
N THR A 282 12.47 -9.10 1.57
CA THR A 282 11.88 -9.18 0.23
C THR A 282 12.81 -9.90 -0.72
N LEU A 283 12.25 -10.62 -1.69
CA LEU A 283 12.99 -11.27 -2.76
C LEU A 283 12.12 -11.32 -4.01
N GLY A 284 12.66 -10.89 -5.13
CA GLY A 284 12.02 -10.97 -6.44
C GLY A 284 13.00 -11.39 -7.52
N GLY A 285 12.48 -11.96 -8.61
CA GLY A 285 13.29 -12.38 -9.73
C GLY A 285 12.53 -13.20 -10.76
N PRO A 286 13.21 -13.70 -11.80
CA PRO A 286 12.61 -14.50 -12.84
C PRO A 286 12.47 -15.97 -12.40
N ILE A 287 11.31 -16.56 -12.68
CA ILE A 287 11.12 -18.02 -12.75
C ILE A 287 11.55 -18.50 -14.14
N VAL A 288 11.12 -17.75 -15.16
CA VAL A 288 11.52 -17.89 -16.55
C VAL A 288 11.81 -16.50 -17.08
N GLN A 289 13.01 -16.25 -17.59
CA GLN A 289 13.41 -14.95 -18.13
C GLN A 289 12.43 -14.47 -19.19
N ASP A 290 12.10 -13.19 -19.16
CA ASP A 290 11.17 -12.46 -20.03
C ASP A 290 9.70 -12.93 -19.98
N LYS A 291 9.36 -13.95 -19.15
CA LYS A 291 8.04 -14.59 -19.19
C LYS A 291 7.35 -14.79 -17.85
N ALA A 292 8.08 -15.18 -16.84
CA ALA A 292 7.45 -15.50 -15.56
C ALA A 292 8.33 -15.02 -14.40
N PHE A 293 7.73 -14.34 -13.47
CA PHE A 293 8.40 -13.67 -12.38
C PHE A 293 7.73 -14.00 -11.05
N PHE A 294 8.48 -13.87 -9.98
CA PHE A 294 7.98 -13.96 -8.61
C PHE A 294 8.45 -12.78 -7.78
N PHE A 295 7.66 -12.43 -6.78
CA PHE A 295 8.03 -11.53 -5.71
C PHE A 295 7.47 -12.04 -4.40
N ILE A 296 8.28 -12.05 -3.34
CA ILE A 296 7.90 -12.49 -1.99
C ILE A 296 8.30 -11.41 -1.01
N SER A 297 7.43 -11.13 -0.05
CA SER A 297 7.69 -10.24 1.09
C SER A 297 7.25 -10.91 2.38
N LEU A 298 8.08 -10.80 3.40
CA LEU A 298 7.83 -11.24 4.77
C LEU A 298 8.13 -10.09 5.71
N GLU A 299 7.27 -9.86 6.67
CA GLU A 299 7.51 -8.89 7.75
C GLU A 299 6.96 -9.43 9.06
N ARG A 300 7.70 -9.25 10.14
CA ARG A 300 7.22 -9.47 11.49
C ARG A 300 7.51 -8.27 12.35
N TYR A 301 6.53 -7.91 13.14
CA TYR A 301 6.58 -6.93 14.20
C TYR A 301 6.25 -7.61 15.51
N ASP A 302 7.05 -7.37 16.55
CA ASP A 302 6.80 -7.75 17.92
C ASP A 302 6.97 -6.50 18.81
N ASP A 303 6.04 -6.29 19.70
CA ASP A 303 6.02 -5.17 20.64
C ASP A 303 5.69 -5.69 22.04
N VAL A 304 6.47 -5.25 23.01
CA VAL A 304 6.24 -5.49 24.43
C VAL A 304 6.11 -4.15 25.11
N ASP A 305 4.94 -3.86 25.62
CA ASP A 305 4.60 -2.64 26.34
C ASP A 305 3.91 -2.99 27.66
N VAL A 306 3.77 -2.04 28.56
CA VAL A 306 3.08 -2.23 29.84
C VAL A 306 2.12 -1.09 30.12
N ASP A 307 1.02 -1.37 30.81
CA ASP A 307 0.14 -0.32 31.30
C ASP A 307 0.91 0.57 32.30
N PRO A 308 1.09 1.87 32.03
CA PRO A 308 1.88 2.75 32.87
C PRO A 308 1.20 3.12 34.20
N PHE A 309 -0.10 2.89 34.33
CA PHE A 309 -0.88 3.39 35.44
C PHE A 309 -0.85 2.42 36.63
N GLY A 310 -0.76 2.99 37.85
CA GLY A 310 -0.82 2.23 39.09
C GLY A 310 -1.17 3.08 40.28
N PRO A 311 -1.53 2.43 41.43
CA PRO A 311 -1.85 3.13 42.65
C PRO A 311 -0.70 4.00 43.16
N GLN A 312 -1.02 5.04 43.89
CA GLN A 312 -0.04 5.87 44.62
C GLN A 312 0.81 5.03 45.56
N GLY A 313 2.13 5.13 45.47
CA GLY A 313 3.10 4.36 46.21
C GLY A 313 3.36 2.95 45.68
N SER A 314 2.88 2.62 44.49
CA SER A 314 3.14 1.34 43.80
C SER A 314 4.48 1.30 43.07
N GLY A 315 5.05 2.47 42.76
CA GLY A 315 6.22 2.62 41.91
C GLY A 315 5.92 2.51 40.41
N ALA A 316 4.64 2.56 40.02
CA ALA A 316 4.23 2.62 38.60
C ALA A 316 4.75 3.91 37.93
N PRO A 317 5.04 3.89 36.61
CA PRO A 317 5.46 5.08 35.89
C PRO A 317 4.51 6.27 36.01
N SER A 318 3.21 6.00 36.10
CA SER A 318 2.13 6.99 36.28
C SER A 318 1.28 6.62 37.52
N GLU A 319 1.65 7.17 38.67
CA GLU A 319 0.89 6.92 39.91
C GLU A 319 -0.41 7.73 39.95
N LEU A 320 -1.51 7.07 40.35
CA LEU A 320 -2.85 7.64 40.41
C LEU A 320 -3.13 8.21 41.80
N ASP A 321 -3.42 9.50 41.91
CA ASP A 321 -3.64 10.21 43.17
C ASP A 321 -4.89 9.73 43.94
N PHE A 322 -5.87 9.16 43.24
CA PHE A 322 -7.16 8.74 43.84
C PHE A 322 -7.15 7.32 44.40
N LEU A 323 -6.13 6.51 44.10
CA LEU A 323 -6.04 5.11 44.54
C LEU A 323 -4.70 4.86 45.24
N SER A 324 -4.71 4.57 46.52
CA SER A 324 -3.49 4.19 47.24
C SER A 324 -3.15 2.70 47.06
N ALA A 325 -1.87 2.33 47.18
CA ALA A 325 -1.47 0.91 47.16
C ALA A 325 -2.19 0.08 48.23
N ALA A 326 -2.46 0.65 49.42
CA ALA A 326 -3.20 -0.01 50.47
C ALA A 326 -4.68 -0.25 50.11
N ASP A 327 -5.33 0.71 49.44
CA ASP A 327 -6.71 0.54 48.97
C ASP A 327 -6.77 -0.49 47.84
N PHE A 328 -5.78 -0.48 46.92
CA PHE A 328 -5.66 -1.50 45.91
C PHE A 328 -5.58 -2.91 46.52
N ASP A 329 -4.65 -3.15 47.44
CA ASP A 329 -4.48 -4.44 48.10
C ASP A 329 -5.77 -4.87 48.79
N ARG A 330 -6.47 -3.94 49.46
CA ARG A 330 -7.75 -4.20 50.09
C ARG A 330 -8.84 -4.59 49.08
N ILE A 331 -8.90 -3.93 47.92
CA ILE A 331 -9.85 -4.27 46.86
C ILE A 331 -9.57 -5.68 46.34
N VAL A 332 -8.30 -5.99 46.06
CA VAL A 332 -7.87 -7.32 45.61
C VAL A 332 -8.22 -8.40 46.64
N ASP A 333 -7.96 -8.15 47.95
CA ASP A 333 -8.28 -9.08 49.02
C ASP A 333 -9.80 -9.34 49.14
N ILE A 334 -10.62 -8.28 49.04
CA ILE A 334 -12.07 -8.43 49.07
C ILE A 334 -12.54 -9.20 47.83
N ALA A 335 -12.03 -8.90 46.65
CA ALA A 335 -12.38 -9.59 45.39
C ALA A 335 -12.09 -11.10 45.52
N LYS A 336 -10.90 -11.46 46.00
CA LYS A 336 -10.47 -12.85 46.14
C LYS A 336 -11.23 -13.58 47.24
N ASN A 337 -11.24 -13.03 48.45
CA ASN A 337 -11.71 -13.76 49.64
C ASN A 337 -13.22 -13.73 49.82
N LYS A 338 -13.89 -12.65 49.39
CA LYS A 338 -15.33 -12.52 49.53
C LYS A 338 -16.12 -12.95 48.29
N TYR A 339 -15.56 -12.67 47.12
CA TYR A 339 -16.26 -12.91 45.86
C TYR A 339 -15.64 -14.03 45.01
N GLY A 340 -14.48 -14.58 45.41
CA GLY A 340 -13.81 -15.67 44.70
C GLY A 340 -13.27 -15.27 43.33
N PHE A 341 -13.06 -13.96 43.09
CA PHE A 341 -12.60 -13.40 41.84
C PHE A 341 -11.19 -12.82 41.99
N ASP A 342 -10.26 -13.24 41.14
CA ASP A 342 -8.93 -12.63 41.04
C ASP A 342 -8.93 -11.51 39.99
N PRO A 343 -8.84 -10.25 40.41
CA PRO A 343 -8.86 -9.12 39.46
C PRO A 343 -7.54 -8.94 38.68
N GLY A 344 -6.47 -9.66 39.07
CA GLY A 344 -5.14 -9.52 38.45
C GLY A 344 -4.21 -8.59 39.23
N SER A 345 -3.26 -8.00 38.56
CA SER A 345 -2.17 -7.19 39.08
C SER A 345 -2.17 -5.76 38.55
N ILE A 346 -1.27 -4.94 39.08
CA ILE A 346 -0.86 -3.65 38.52
C ILE A 346 0.06 -3.92 37.31
N GLY A 347 0.04 -3.08 36.30
CA GLY A 347 0.99 -3.11 35.18
C GLY A 347 0.86 -4.39 34.34
N GLY A 348 -0.29 -4.63 33.75
CA GLY A 348 -0.47 -5.76 32.82
C GLY A 348 0.31 -5.54 31.54
N ALA A 349 0.77 -6.63 30.91
CA ALA A 349 1.44 -6.59 29.61
C ALA A 349 0.47 -6.18 28.50
N LEU A 350 0.93 -5.28 27.65
CA LEU A 350 0.23 -4.79 26.46
C LEU A 350 0.94 -5.26 25.18
N ASP A 351 1.33 -6.52 25.16
CA ASP A 351 2.05 -7.13 24.06
C ASP A 351 1.26 -7.06 22.75
N SER A 352 1.97 -6.92 21.65
CA SER A 352 1.39 -7.05 20.33
C SER A 352 2.34 -7.76 19.35
N TYR A 353 1.78 -8.40 18.32
CA TYR A 353 2.55 -8.82 17.15
C TYR A 353 1.74 -8.65 15.87
N ASP A 354 2.47 -8.61 14.75
CA ASP A 354 1.90 -8.59 13.41
C ASP A 354 2.83 -9.34 12.46
N ASN A 355 2.30 -10.37 11.78
CA ASN A 355 3.00 -11.16 10.78
C ASN A 355 2.39 -10.87 9.40
N LYS A 356 3.23 -10.57 8.43
CA LYS A 356 2.81 -10.31 7.05
C LYS A 356 3.54 -11.22 6.08
N PHE A 357 2.80 -11.78 5.16
CA PHE A 357 3.32 -12.54 4.04
C PHE A 357 2.62 -12.12 2.75
N LEU A 358 3.39 -11.77 1.75
CA LEU A 358 2.91 -11.50 0.40
C LEU A 358 3.70 -12.33 -0.61
N ALA A 359 3.01 -12.97 -1.54
CA ALA A 359 3.62 -13.62 -2.70
C ALA A 359 2.88 -13.20 -3.96
N LYS A 360 3.63 -12.75 -4.97
CA LYS A 360 3.10 -12.34 -6.27
C LYS A 360 3.79 -13.12 -7.38
N PHE A 361 3.00 -13.56 -8.36
CA PHE A 361 3.48 -14.30 -9.54
C PHE A 361 2.91 -13.63 -10.77
N ASP A 362 3.79 -13.18 -11.64
CA ASP A 362 3.44 -12.52 -12.89
C ASP A 362 3.85 -13.41 -14.06
N VAL A 363 2.97 -13.58 -15.02
CA VAL A 363 3.18 -14.40 -16.22
C VAL A 363 2.83 -13.59 -17.46
N GLU A 364 3.81 -13.37 -18.31
CA GLU A 364 3.65 -12.81 -19.66
C GLU A 364 3.34 -13.96 -20.61
N ALA A 365 2.06 -14.22 -20.85
CA ALA A 365 1.63 -15.35 -21.67
C ALA A 365 2.02 -15.14 -23.15
N ASP A 366 1.84 -13.91 -23.65
CA ASP A 366 2.27 -13.41 -24.95
C ASP A 366 2.37 -11.87 -24.92
N GLU A 367 2.60 -11.24 -26.07
CA GLU A 367 2.72 -9.77 -26.19
C GLU A 367 1.45 -9.01 -25.79
N ASN A 368 0.30 -9.67 -25.86
CA ASN A 368 -1.02 -9.08 -25.63
C ASN A 368 -1.67 -9.51 -24.32
N ASN A 369 -1.18 -10.58 -23.68
CA ASN A 369 -1.82 -11.16 -22.53
C ASN A 369 -0.84 -11.35 -21.36
N SER A 370 -1.22 -10.87 -20.19
CA SER A 370 -0.50 -11.13 -18.93
C SER A 370 -1.45 -11.49 -17.81
N LEU A 371 -0.94 -12.30 -16.87
CA LEU A 371 -1.64 -12.76 -15.69
C LEU A 371 -0.81 -12.41 -14.46
N SER A 372 -1.45 -11.82 -13.45
CA SER A 372 -0.87 -11.62 -12.12
C SER A 372 -1.69 -12.36 -11.08
N ILE A 373 -1.01 -13.02 -10.15
CA ILE A 373 -1.61 -13.72 -9.01
C ILE A 373 -0.94 -13.18 -7.75
N THR A 374 -1.70 -12.54 -6.88
CA THR A 374 -1.21 -12.03 -5.60
C THR A 374 -1.90 -12.74 -4.45
N PHE A 375 -1.10 -13.30 -3.56
CA PHE A 375 -1.52 -13.87 -2.29
C PHE A 375 -1.02 -12.98 -1.16
N ASN A 376 -1.92 -12.55 -0.27
CA ASN A 376 -1.58 -11.74 0.89
C ASN A 376 -2.19 -12.37 2.15
N TYR A 377 -1.34 -12.60 3.15
CA TYR A 377 -1.72 -13.09 4.47
C TYR A 377 -1.20 -12.17 5.55
N ASN A 378 -2.05 -11.81 6.50
CA ASN A 378 -1.69 -11.04 7.67
C ASN A 378 -2.38 -11.64 8.91
N ASP A 379 -1.63 -11.79 9.99
CA ASP A 379 -2.07 -12.34 11.27
C ASP A 379 -1.42 -11.54 12.40
N GLY A 380 -2.21 -11.13 13.37
CA GLY A 380 -1.70 -10.39 14.50
C GLY A 380 -2.69 -10.16 15.60
N PHE A 381 -2.18 -9.68 16.73
CA PHE A 381 -3.01 -9.22 17.84
C PHE A 381 -2.37 -8.04 18.57
N ASN A 382 -3.16 -7.38 19.39
CA ASN A 382 -2.67 -6.50 20.45
C ASN A 382 -3.54 -6.60 21.72
N ASN A 383 -2.89 -6.59 22.85
CA ASN A 383 -3.55 -6.48 24.15
C ASN A 383 -3.98 -5.03 24.40
N GLN A 384 -5.13 -4.83 25.00
CA GLN A 384 -5.76 -3.54 25.23
C GLN A 384 -6.08 -3.34 26.71
N ALA A 385 -5.62 -2.22 27.26
CA ALA A 385 -6.09 -1.62 28.51
C ALA A 385 -6.93 -0.39 28.15
N SER A 386 -8.23 -0.59 27.86
CA SER A 386 -9.07 0.45 27.29
C SER A 386 -9.51 1.52 28.28
N ASP A 387 -9.56 1.19 29.57
CA ASP A 387 -10.07 2.03 30.64
C ASP A 387 -8.96 2.60 31.54
N SER A 388 -7.70 2.24 31.31
CA SER A 388 -6.56 2.84 32.03
C SER A 388 -6.32 4.28 31.58
N SER A 389 -6.39 5.21 32.52
CA SER A 389 -6.20 6.64 32.29
C SER A 389 -5.78 7.36 33.57
N PRO A 390 -5.40 8.65 33.55
CA PRO A 390 -5.11 9.41 34.78
C PRO A 390 -6.27 9.48 35.78
N SER A 391 -7.51 9.21 35.34
CA SER A 391 -8.72 9.25 36.17
C SER A 391 -9.38 7.90 36.42
N GLU A 392 -8.89 6.84 35.77
CA GLU A 392 -9.46 5.50 35.86
C GLU A 392 -8.36 4.46 35.98
N PHE A 393 -8.61 3.41 36.77
CA PHE A 393 -7.68 2.30 36.94
C PHE A 393 -8.31 1.00 36.48
N GLU A 394 -7.62 0.29 35.60
CA GLU A 394 -8.03 -1.00 35.06
C GLU A 394 -7.16 -2.12 35.62
N PHE A 395 -7.80 -3.18 36.12
CA PHE A 395 -7.09 -4.36 36.56
C PHE A 395 -6.66 -5.24 35.39
N SER A 396 -5.49 -5.86 35.46
CA SER A 396 -4.94 -6.63 34.34
C SER A 396 -5.82 -7.80 33.85
N LYS A 397 -6.76 -8.29 34.65
CA LYS A 397 -7.75 -9.30 34.20
C LYS A 397 -8.93 -8.72 33.42
N HIS A 398 -9.04 -7.42 33.35
CA HIS A 398 -10.01 -6.73 32.49
C HIS A 398 -9.45 -6.45 31.08
N PHE A 399 -8.14 -6.50 30.93
CA PHE A 399 -7.51 -6.37 29.62
C PHE A 399 -8.05 -7.43 28.66
N TYR A 400 -8.16 -7.06 27.40
CA TYR A 400 -8.61 -7.95 26.35
C TYR A 400 -7.68 -7.94 25.14
N GLU A 401 -7.69 -9.05 24.42
CA GLU A 401 -6.95 -9.19 23.19
C GLU A 401 -7.84 -8.82 21.99
N ARG A 402 -7.28 -8.03 21.08
CA ARG A 402 -7.88 -7.74 19.79
C ARG A 402 -7.01 -8.33 18.71
N GLY A 403 -7.44 -9.48 18.19
CA GLY A 403 -6.76 -10.20 17.12
C GLY A 403 -7.39 -9.92 15.74
N HIS A 404 -6.61 -10.18 14.70
CA HIS A 404 -7.06 -10.20 13.32
C HIS A 404 -6.36 -11.31 12.55
N GLU A 405 -7.05 -11.82 11.54
CA GLU A 405 -6.51 -12.72 10.54
C GLU A 405 -7.10 -12.30 9.18
N MET A 406 -6.25 -12.05 8.20
CA MET A 406 -6.65 -11.64 6.88
C MET A 406 -5.98 -12.53 5.83
N LEU A 407 -6.78 -13.03 4.90
CA LEU A 407 -6.33 -13.76 3.72
C LEU A 407 -6.95 -13.12 2.49
N ALA A 408 -6.12 -12.67 1.55
CA ALA A 408 -6.57 -12.17 0.27
C ALA A 408 -5.87 -12.90 -0.87
N LEU A 409 -6.63 -13.23 -1.91
CA LEU A 409 -6.15 -13.80 -3.17
C LEU A 409 -6.68 -12.92 -4.29
N ASN A 410 -5.77 -12.35 -5.08
CA ASN A 410 -6.09 -11.60 -6.28
C ASN A 410 -5.61 -12.34 -7.52
N LEU A 411 -6.39 -12.23 -8.59
CA LEU A 411 -6.07 -12.77 -9.90
C LEU A 411 -6.47 -11.72 -10.92
N GLU A 412 -5.47 -11.18 -11.63
CA GLU A 412 -5.65 -10.13 -12.64
C GLU A 412 -5.23 -10.66 -14.01
N LEU A 413 -6.11 -10.51 -14.98
CA LEU A 413 -5.86 -10.86 -16.37
C LEU A 413 -5.94 -9.59 -17.23
N TYR A 414 -4.85 -9.24 -17.84
CA TYR A 414 -4.76 -8.13 -18.78
C TYR A 414 -4.69 -8.66 -20.22
N SER A 415 -5.54 -8.15 -21.10
CA SER A 415 -5.60 -8.57 -22.50
C SER A 415 -5.76 -7.37 -23.42
N GLN A 416 -4.85 -7.23 -24.39
CA GLN A 416 -4.99 -6.31 -25.52
C GLN A 416 -5.63 -7.07 -26.67
N ILE A 417 -6.94 -6.91 -26.86
CA ILE A 417 -7.72 -7.69 -27.84
C ILE A 417 -7.54 -7.12 -29.25
N SER A 418 -7.40 -5.80 -29.37
CA SER A 418 -7.09 -5.08 -30.60
C SER A 418 -6.52 -3.71 -30.29
N ASN A 419 -6.07 -2.94 -31.29
CA ASN A 419 -5.54 -1.57 -31.09
C ASN A 419 -6.52 -0.62 -30.36
N ASN A 420 -7.82 -0.95 -30.35
CA ASN A 420 -8.87 -0.11 -29.77
C ASN A 420 -9.66 -0.80 -28.63
N LEU A 421 -9.29 -2.02 -28.26
CA LEU A 421 -10.04 -2.80 -27.27
C LEU A 421 -9.07 -3.56 -26.37
N SER A 422 -9.14 -3.27 -25.10
CA SER A 422 -8.43 -4.01 -24.04
C SER A 422 -9.41 -4.50 -22.97
N SER A 423 -9.00 -5.48 -22.20
CA SER A 423 -9.73 -6.03 -21.06
C SER A 423 -8.81 -6.13 -19.87
N GLU A 424 -9.33 -5.77 -18.72
CA GLU A 424 -8.76 -6.00 -17.39
C GLU A 424 -9.82 -6.73 -16.56
N LEU A 425 -9.46 -7.87 -16.00
CA LEU A 425 -10.35 -8.78 -15.26
C LEU A 425 -9.72 -9.15 -13.93
#